data_917fccdb0169b1c660cd169072a41ba5
#
_entry.id   917fccdb0169b1c660cd169072a41ba5
#
_cell.length_a   1.000
_cell.length_b   1.000
_cell.length_c   1.000
_cell.angle_alpha   90.00
_cell.angle_beta   90.00
_cell.angle_gamma   90.00
#
_symmetry.space_group_name_H-M   'P 1'
#
loop_
_entity.id
_entity.type
_entity.pdbx_description
1 polymer ?
#
loop_
_entity_poly.entity_id
_entity_poly.type
_entity_poly.pdbx_seq_one_letter_code
_entity_poly.pdbx_strand_id
1 'polypeptide(L)'
;MKNKQLVVLGALGTLFLVCSPLLAHHGFAGRYDEANPITITGTVVELQLINPHSQIIFEVKGPKGEVQRWHAELGGAAALHREGWSKDTVKPGTRITILGPAAKSGTFDMNLSHESRITLTDSGKVLHDSIQTGNANAVGGAPAAAPAQPQRGY
;
A
#
# COMPACT_ATOMS: atom_id res chain seq x y z
N MET A 1 40.73 -36.25 -18.25
CA MET A 1 39.71 -35.35 -18.85
C MET A 1 38.36 -35.43 -18.12
N LYS A 2 37.92 -36.58 -17.64
CA LYS A 2 36.63 -36.79 -16.97
C LYS A 2 36.40 -35.93 -15.70
N ASN A 3 37.42 -35.71 -14.89
CA ASN A 3 37.30 -34.96 -13.62
C ASN A 3 37.08 -33.45 -13.81
N LYS A 4 37.61 -32.86 -14.91
CA LYS A 4 37.39 -31.44 -15.23
C LYS A 4 35.95 -31.17 -15.65
N GLN A 5 35.31 -32.11 -16.34
CA GLN A 5 33.89 -31.99 -16.73
C GLN A 5 32.94 -32.08 -15.52
N LEU A 6 33.24 -32.93 -14.53
CA LEU A 6 32.49 -33.03 -13.28
C LEU A 6 32.60 -31.77 -12.43
N VAL A 7 33.77 -31.12 -12.38
CA VAL A 7 33.95 -29.84 -11.65
C VAL A 7 33.17 -28.71 -12.32
N VAL A 8 33.20 -28.64 -13.68
CA VAL A 8 32.44 -27.61 -14.42
C VAL A 8 30.93 -27.81 -14.25
N LEU A 9 30.44 -29.03 -14.33
CA LEU A 9 29.01 -29.34 -14.07
C LEU A 9 28.59 -29.00 -12.63
N GLY A 10 29.43 -29.26 -11.65
CA GLY A 10 29.19 -28.90 -10.26
C GLY A 10 29.16 -27.39 -10.04
N ALA A 11 30.08 -26.65 -10.67
CA ALA A 11 30.13 -25.18 -10.59
C ALA A 11 28.93 -24.52 -11.30
N LEU A 12 28.49 -25.05 -12.43
CA LEU A 12 27.27 -24.58 -13.11
C LEU A 12 26.00 -24.86 -12.30
N GLY A 13 25.90 -26.02 -11.67
CA GLY A 13 24.78 -26.40 -10.80
C GLY A 13 24.66 -25.49 -9.57
N THR A 14 25.79 -25.16 -8.94
CA THR A 14 25.82 -24.23 -7.79
C THR A 14 25.46 -22.80 -8.21
N LEU A 15 25.88 -22.35 -9.38
CA LEU A 15 25.54 -21.01 -9.89
C LEU A 15 24.03 -20.87 -10.15
N PHE A 16 23.37 -21.92 -10.65
CA PHE A 16 21.91 -21.92 -10.85
C PHE A 16 21.12 -21.88 -9.52
N LEU A 17 21.61 -22.51 -8.47
CA LEU A 17 20.99 -22.51 -7.14
C LEU A 17 21.09 -21.15 -6.45
N VAL A 18 22.14 -20.37 -6.70
CA VAL A 18 22.35 -19.05 -6.07
C VAL A 18 21.55 -17.96 -6.78
N CYS A 19 21.21 -18.12 -8.07
CA CYS A 19 20.43 -17.13 -8.84
C CYS A 19 18.91 -17.24 -8.64
N SER A 20 18.39 -18.25 -7.96
CA SER A 20 16.96 -18.47 -7.77
C SER A 20 16.24 -17.46 -6.85
N PRO A 21 16.87 -16.77 -5.90
CA PRO A 21 16.16 -15.85 -5.01
C PRO A 21 15.85 -14.48 -5.61
N LEU A 22 16.35 -14.14 -6.80
CA LEU A 22 16.13 -12.81 -7.40
C LEU A 22 14.68 -12.58 -7.90
N LEU A 23 13.86 -13.60 -7.99
CA LEU A 23 12.45 -13.49 -8.39
C LEU A 23 11.49 -13.21 -7.23
N ALA A 24 11.97 -13.19 -5.98
CA ALA A 24 11.12 -13.03 -4.79
C ALA A 24 10.63 -11.58 -4.56
N HIS A 25 11.21 -10.57 -5.23
CA HIS A 25 10.82 -9.17 -5.04
C HIS A 25 9.57 -8.74 -5.84
N HIS A 26 9.02 -9.61 -6.69
CA HIS A 26 7.82 -9.31 -7.47
C HIS A 26 6.50 -9.77 -6.83
N GLY A 27 6.51 -10.24 -5.59
CA GLY A 27 5.31 -10.73 -4.89
C GLY A 27 4.22 -9.67 -4.64
N PHE A 28 4.55 -8.38 -4.70
CA PHE A 28 3.59 -7.27 -4.57
C PHE A 28 3.07 -6.73 -5.91
N ALA A 29 3.83 -6.90 -7.01
CA ALA A 29 3.43 -6.45 -8.34
C ALA A 29 2.23 -7.25 -8.83
N GLY A 30 1.03 -6.75 -8.64
CA GLY A 30 -0.21 -7.38 -9.08
C GLY A 30 -1.29 -7.51 -8.02
N ARG A 31 -0.95 -7.38 -6.73
CA ARG A 31 -1.93 -7.41 -5.64
C ARG A 31 -2.78 -6.15 -5.61
N TYR A 32 -2.18 -5.00 -5.88
CA TYR A 32 -2.83 -3.69 -5.85
C TYR A 32 -3.03 -3.12 -7.25
N ASP A 33 -4.06 -2.32 -7.44
CA ASP A 33 -4.36 -1.66 -8.72
C ASP A 33 -3.65 -0.30 -8.79
N GLU A 34 -2.36 -0.34 -9.11
CA GLU A 34 -1.52 0.85 -9.23
C GLU A 34 -1.91 1.74 -10.41
N ALA A 35 -2.56 1.17 -11.43
CA ALA A 35 -3.00 1.92 -12.60
C ALA A 35 -4.26 2.76 -12.32
N ASN A 36 -5.08 2.36 -11.34
CA ASN A 36 -6.34 3.02 -11.01
C ASN A 36 -6.41 3.28 -9.49
N PRO A 37 -5.60 4.21 -8.95
CA PRO A 37 -5.67 4.55 -7.54
C PRO A 37 -7.03 5.15 -7.20
N ILE A 38 -7.53 4.85 -6.01
CA ILE A 38 -8.82 5.36 -5.53
C ILE A 38 -8.63 6.39 -4.43
N THR A 39 -9.59 7.29 -4.29
CA THR A 39 -9.66 8.23 -3.16
C THR A 39 -10.73 7.75 -2.18
N ILE A 40 -10.36 7.60 -0.93
CA ILE A 40 -11.24 7.14 0.15
C ILE A 40 -11.12 8.07 1.34
N THR A 41 -12.27 8.40 1.95
CA THR A 41 -12.32 9.17 3.20
C THR A 41 -12.88 8.29 4.31
N GLY A 42 -12.19 8.27 5.44
CA GLY A 42 -12.59 7.48 6.60
C GLY A 42 -12.13 8.06 7.92
N THR A 43 -12.48 7.36 8.99
CA THR A 43 -12.11 7.72 10.36
C THR A 43 -11.10 6.72 10.89
N VAL A 44 -9.96 7.19 11.36
CA VAL A 44 -8.89 6.37 11.93
C VAL A 44 -9.40 5.62 13.17
N VAL A 45 -9.13 4.33 13.20
CA VAL A 45 -9.34 3.45 14.36
C VAL A 45 -8.01 3.27 15.09
N GLU A 46 -6.92 3.06 14.34
CA GLU A 46 -5.60 2.75 14.91
C GLU A 46 -4.48 3.10 13.93
N LEU A 47 -3.35 3.57 14.46
CA LEU A 47 -2.08 3.67 13.77
C LEU A 47 -1.11 2.68 14.41
N GLN A 48 -0.64 1.72 13.63
CA GLN A 48 0.37 0.73 14.04
C GLN A 48 1.72 1.07 13.39
N LEU A 49 2.64 1.64 14.17
CA LEU A 49 4.02 1.89 13.74
C LEU A 49 4.87 0.66 14.04
N ILE A 50 4.96 -0.25 13.10
CA ILE A 50 5.65 -1.54 13.21
C ILE A 50 6.57 -1.78 12.01
N ASN A 51 7.47 -2.74 12.12
CA ASN A 51 8.32 -3.23 11.03
C ASN A 51 7.87 -4.64 10.61
N PRO A 52 7.99 -5.03 9.33
CA PRO A 52 8.55 -4.24 8.21
C PRO A 52 7.57 -3.20 7.64
N HIS A 53 6.27 -3.29 7.90
CA HIS A 53 5.24 -2.43 7.34
C HIS A 53 4.31 -1.91 8.43
N SER A 54 4.21 -0.59 8.54
CA SER A 54 3.23 0.09 9.39
C SER A 54 1.85 0.08 8.75
N GLN A 55 0.80 0.27 9.54
CA GLN A 55 -0.58 0.26 9.05
C GLN A 55 -1.41 1.37 9.68
N ILE A 56 -2.28 1.98 8.89
CA ILE A 56 -3.43 2.75 9.37
C ILE A 56 -4.67 1.88 9.20
N ILE A 57 -5.36 1.62 10.30
CA ILE A 57 -6.66 0.98 10.30
C ILE A 57 -7.71 2.09 10.40
N PHE A 58 -8.65 2.14 9.47
CA PHE A 58 -9.67 3.17 9.42
C PHE A 58 -11.01 2.60 8.96
N GLU A 59 -12.08 3.27 9.33
CA GLU A 59 -13.46 2.88 9.00
C GLU A 59 -14.06 3.84 7.98
N VAL A 60 -14.72 3.26 6.99
CA VAL A 60 -15.45 3.95 5.93
C VAL A 60 -16.91 3.55 6.02
N LYS A 61 -17.81 4.53 5.94
CA LYS A 61 -19.24 4.25 5.82
C LYS A 61 -19.59 4.01 4.36
N GLY A 62 -20.06 2.81 4.07
CA GLY A 62 -20.55 2.45 2.75
C GLY A 62 -21.91 3.08 2.44
N PRO A 63 -22.37 2.95 1.18
CA PRO A 63 -23.59 3.62 0.69
C PRO A 63 -24.87 3.20 1.41
N LYS A 64 -24.91 2.01 2.01
CA LYS A 64 -26.05 1.47 2.76
C LYS A 64 -25.91 1.65 4.27
N GLY A 65 -24.88 2.43 4.71
CA GLY A 65 -24.60 2.67 6.13
C GLY A 65 -23.76 1.57 6.80
N GLU A 66 -23.35 0.54 6.07
CA GLU A 66 -22.42 -0.47 6.57
C GLU A 66 -21.05 0.15 6.86
N VAL A 67 -20.39 -0.37 7.90
CA VAL A 67 -19.02 0.04 8.24
C VAL A 67 -18.04 -0.94 7.61
N GLN A 68 -17.16 -0.40 6.76
CA GLN A 68 -16.07 -1.13 6.14
C GLN A 68 -14.78 -0.79 6.87
N ARG A 69 -14.07 -1.80 7.37
CA ARG A 69 -12.77 -1.61 8.00
C ARG A 69 -11.66 -1.81 6.99
N TRP A 70 -10.92 -0.75 6.74
CA TRP A 70 -9.85 -0.68 5.77
C TRP A 70 -8.48 -0.73 6.45
N HIS A 71 -7.51 -1.32 5.76
CA HIS A 71 -6.11 -1.41 6.16
C HIS A 71 -5.26 -0.72 5.09
N ALA A 72 -4.59 0.35 5.47
CA ALA A 72 -3.66 1.07 4.59
C ALA A 72 -2.23 0.77 5.03
N GLU A 73 -1.50 0.01 4.21
CA GLU A 73 -0.12 -0.39 4.46
C GLU A 73 0.84 0.73 4.05
N LEU A 74 1.76 1.08 4.95
CA LEU A 74 2.80 2.09 4.79
C LEU A 74 4.20 1.45 4.87
N GLY A 75 5.23 2.26 4.69
CA GLY A 75 6.60 1.89 4.99
C GLY A 75 6.81 1.49 6.45
N GLY A 76 7.95 0.85 6.73
CA GLY A 76 8.28 0.42 8.10
C GLY A 76 8.43 1.60 9.07
N ALA A 77 8.21 1.35 10.36
CA ALA A 77 8.26 2.35 11.42
C ALA A 77 9.53 3.20 11.40
N ALA A 78 10.69 2.59 11.14
CA ALA A 78 11.96 3.31 11.08
C ALA A 78 12.03 4.34 9.93
N ALA A 79 11.38 4.07 8.79
CA ALA A 79 11.28 5.02 7.68
C ALA A 79 10.33 6.16 8.03
N LEU A 80 9.14 5.83 8.53
CA LEU A 80 8.13 6.80 8.92
C LEU A 80 8.62 7.74 10.04
N HIS A 81 9.38 7.24 11.01
CA HIS A 81 9.99 8.10 12.03
C HIS A 81 10.95 9.13 11.43
N ARG A 82 11.72 8.80 10.39
CA ARG A 82 12.58 9.77 9.69
C ARG A 82 11.76 10.82 8.92
N GLU A 83 10.55 10.49 8.51
CA GLU A 83 9.57 11.41 7.90
C GLU A 83 8.79 12.22 8.93
N GLY A 84 9.09 12.07 10.22
CA GLY A 84 8.44 12.79 11.33
C GLY A 84 7.18 12.14 11.86
N TRP A 85 6.87 10.92 11.46
CA TRP A 85 5.72 10.20 12.02
C TRP A 85 5.98 9.73 13.45
N SER A 86 4.94 9.83 14.25
CA SER A 86 4.89 9.31 15.62
C SER A 86 3.50 8.71 15.89
N LYS A 87 3.33 8.06 17.04
CA LYS A 87 2.02 7.58 17.49
C LYS A 87 0.94 8.66 17.57
N ASP A 88 1.36 9.94 17.60
CA ASP A 88 0.46 11.09 17.70
C ASP A 88 0.17 11.73 16.33
N THR A 89 0.73 11.22 15.24
CA THR A 89 0.55 11.78 13.89
C THR A 89 -0.91 11.68 13.44
N VAL A 90 -1.54 10.54 13.69
CA VAL A 90 -2.99 10.35 13.55
C VAL A 90 -3.50 9.57 14.76
N LYS A 91 -4.60 10.03 15.34
CA LYS A 91 -5.21 9.41 16.52
C LYS A 91 -6.54 8.76 16.16
N PRO A 92 -7.02 7.79 16.93
CA PRO A 92 -8.39 7.30 16.79
C PRO A 92 -9.39 8.47 16.74
N GLY A 93 -10.35 8.40 15.81
CA GLY A 93 -11.31 9.47 15.55
C GLY A 93 -10.86 10.54 14.56
N THR A 94 -9.58 10.58 14.17
CA THR A 94 -9.09 11.51 13.14
C THR A 94 -9.72 11.16 11.77
N ARG A 95 -10.26 12.16 11.07
CA ARG A 95 -10.73 11.98 9.68
C ARG A 95 -9.58 12.17 8.71
N ILE A 96 -9.41 11.19 7.84
CA ILE A 96 -8.37 11.20 6.80
C ILE A 96 -8.98 10.93 5.42
N THR A 97 -8.36 11.52 4.41
CA THR A 97 -8.59 11.20 3.00
C THR A 97 -7.31 10.59 2.45
N ILE A 98 -7.43 9.40 1.89
CA ILE A 98 -6.32 8.64 1.33
C ILE A 98 -6.55 8.50 -0.18
N LEU A 99 -5.54 8.86 -0.97
CA LEU A 99 -5.40 8.49 -2.37
C LEU A 99 -4.35 7.39 -2.46
N GLY A 100 -4.67 6.28 -3.11
CA GLY A 100 -3.72 5.18 -3.30
C GLY A 100 -4.32 3.95 -3.96
N PRO A 101 -3.48 2.98 -4.34
CA PRO A 101 -3.92 1.74 -4.96
C PRO A 101 -4.60 0.81 -3.96
N ALA A 102 -5.81 0.35 -4.31
CA ALA A 102 -6.55 -0.64 -3.55
C ALA A 102 -6.26 -2.07 -4.04
N ALA A 103 -6.53 -3.05 -3.20
CA ALA A 103 -6.36 -4.46 -3.55
C ALA A 103 -7.32 -4.89 -4.67
N LYS A 104 -6.78 -5.51 -5.73
CA LYS A 104 -7.56 -6.06 -6.87
C LYS A 104 -8.52 -7.17 -6.47
N SER A 105 -8.25 -7.83 -5.35
CA SER A 105 -9.12 -8.88 -4.79
C SER A 105 -10.47 -8.35 -4.30
N GLY A 106 -10.63 -7.02 -4.16
CA GLY A 106 -11.81 -6.41 -3.56
C GLY A 106 -11.83 -6.49 -2.02
N THR A 107 -10.73 -6.90 -1.40
CA THR A 107 -10.55 -6.74 0.06
C THR A 107 -10.33 -5.26 0.39
N PHE A 108 -10.61 -4.88 1.63
CA PHE A 108 -10.47 -3.49 2.10
C PHE A 108 -9.01 -3.19 2.49
N ASP A 109 -8.09 -3.38 1.54
CA ASP A 109 -6.66 -3.16 1.72
C ASP A 109 -6.15 -2.15 0.70
N MET A 110 -5.24 -1.29 1.12
CA MET A 110 -4.51 -0.32 0.28
C MET A 110 -3.02 -0.42 0.53
N ASN A 111 -2.22 -0.13 -0.49
CA ASN A 111 -0.77 0.04 -0.36
C ASN A 111 -0.40 1.51 -0.56
N LEU A 112 0.25 2.10 0.43
CA LEU A 112 0.65 3.50 0.42
C LEU A 112 2.17 3.69 0.28
N SER A 113 2.90 2.63 -0.10
CA SER A 113 4.34 2.70 -0.32
C SER A 113 4.72 3.45 -1.60
N HIS A 114 3.79 3.54 -2.56
CA HIS A 114 3.99 4.18 -3.87
C HIS A 114 2.76 4.98 -4.28
N GLU A 115 2.99 6.10 -4.97
CA GLU A 115 1.96 6.94 -5.61
C GLU A 115 0.70 7.16 -4.75
N SER A 116 0.91 7.54 -3.52
CA SER A 116 -0.16 7.70 -2.53
C SER A 116 -0.07 9.04 -1.81
N ARG A 117 -1.20 9.49 -1.29
CA ARG A 117 -1.29 10.71 -0.47
C ARG A 117 -2.24 10.50 0.68
N ILE A 118 -1.85 10.94 1.86
CA ILE A 118 -2.70 10.99 3.05
C ILE A 118 -2.88 12.45 3.47
N THR A 119 -4.13 12.85 3.64
CA THR A 119 -4.49 14.22 4.02
C THR A 119 -5.43 14.18 5.21
N LEU A 120 -5.23 15.07 6.18
CA LEU A 120 -6.24 15.34 7.21
C LEU A 120 -7.44 15.99 6.55
N THR A 121 -8.61 15.33 6.60
CA THR A 121 -9.81 15.78 5.88
C THR A 121 -10.26 17.17 6.31
N ASP A 122 -10.17 17.47 7.60
CA ASP A 122 -10.74 18.71 8.17
C ASP A 122 -9.85 19.93 7.92
N SER A 123 -8.54 19.77 7.83
CA SER A 123 -7.57 20.87 7.65
C SER A 123 -6.92 20.93 6.27
N GLY A 124 -7.05 19.87 5.48
CA GLY A 124 -6.32 19.71 4.22
C GLY A 124 -4.81 19.49 4.39
N LYS A 125 -4.31 19.34 5.62
CA LYS A 125 -2.89 19.11 5.86
C LYS A 125 -2.46 17.76 5.29
N VAL A 126 -1.44 17.77 4.42
CA VAL A 126 -0.82 16.57 3.89
C VAL A 126 0.10 15.96 4.97
N LEU A 127 -0.10 14.68 5.24
CA LEU A 127 0.70 13.89 6.18
C LEU A 127 1.73 13.01 5.47
N HIS A 128 1.37 12.51 4.30
CA HIS A 128 2.22 11.66 3.45
C HIS A 128 1.93 11.97 1.99
N ASP A 129 2.97 12.06 1.19
CA ASP A 129 2.87 12.28 -0.25
C ASP A 129 4.04 11.60 -0.95
N SER A 130 3.77 10.50 -1.61
CA SER A 130 4.73 9.77 -2.43
C SER A 130 4.43 9.89 -3.94
N ILE A 131 3.48 10.75 -4.32
CA ILE A 131 3.15 10.99 -5.73
C ILE A 131 4.32 11.72 -6.36
N GLN A 132 5.00 11.07 -7.30
CA GLN A 132 6.06 11.74 -8.06
C GLN A 132 5.46 12.85 -8.93
N THR A 133 6.01 14.05 -8.81
CA THR A 133 5.54 15.28 -9.45
C THR A 133 5.58 15.29 -10.99
N GLY A 134 5.77 14.14 -11.64
CA GLY A 134 5.68 13.98 -13.09
C GLY A 134 4.26 13.80 -13.64
N ASN A 135 3.28 13.53 -12.80
CA ASN A 135 1.89 13.25 -13.22
C ASN A 135 0.89 14.19 -12.56
N ALA A 136 1.19 15.49 -12.55
CA ALA A 136 0.37 16.53 -11.92
C ALA A 136 -1.07 16.66 -12.49
N ASN A 137 -1.41 15.91 -13.54
CA ASN A 137 -2.72 15.97 -14.18
C ASN A 137 -3.77 15.00 -13.58
N ALA A 138 -3.41 14.15 -12.63
CA ALA A 138 -4.36 13.21 -12.00
C ALA A 138 -5.08 13.78 -10.75
N VAL A 139 -4.72 14.96 -10.28
CA VAL A 139 -5.13 15.49 -8.94
C VAL A 139 -6.26 16.52 -9.00
N GLY A 140 -7.07 16.54 -10.06
CA GLY A 140 -8.19 17.47 -10.23
C GLY A 140 -9.59 16.91 -9.99
N GLY A 141 -9.74 15.69 -9.44
CA GLY A 141 -11.03 15.08 -9.20
C GLY A 141 -11.58 15.40 -7.81
N ALA A 142 -12.80 15.93 -7.72
CA ALA A 142 -13.58 15.99 -6.49
C ALA A 142 -13.65 14.59 -5.85
N PRO A 143 -13.80 14.48 -4.50
CA PRO A 143 -13.86 13.20 -3.83
C PRO A 143 -14.96 12.33 -4.47
N ALA A 144 -14.54 11.29 -5.16
CA ALA A 144 -15.47 10.31 -5.71
C ALA A 144 -16.12 9.55 -4.53
N ALA A 145 -17.44 9.39 -4.62
CA ALA A 145 -18.16 8.48 -3.75
C ALA A 145 -17.50 7.10 -3.85
N ALA A 146 -17.38 6.39 -2.72
CA ALA A 146 -16.80 5.07 -2.64
C ALA A 146 -17.33 4.18 -3.78
N PRO A 147 -16.46 3.48 -4.53
CA PRO A 147 -16.89 2.66 -5.65
C PRO A 147 -17.87 1.59 -5.17
N ALA A 148 -18.97 1.43 -5.91
CA ALA A 148 -19.91 0.34 -5.69
C ALA A 148 -19.16 -0.99 -5.89
N GLN A 149 -19.22 -1.86 -4.90
CA GLN A 149 -18.57 -3.17 -4.96
C GLN A 149 -19.15 -4.02 -6.11
N PRO A 150 -18.34 -4.82 -6.79
CA PRO A 150 -18.86 -5.85 -7.69
C PRO A 150 -19.72 -6.81 -6.87
N GLN A 151 -20.96 -6.98 -7.30
CA GLN A 151 -21.90 -7.92 -6.68
C GLN A 151 -21.30 -9.31 -6.77
N ARG A 152 -21.04 -9.97 -5.62
CA ARG A 152 -20.73 -11.39 -5.61
C ARG A 152 -22.02 -12.12 -6.00
N GLY A 153 -22.05 -12.67 -7.20
CA GLY A 153 -23.00 -13.72 -7.55
C GLY A 153 -22.69 -14.95 -6.69
N TYR A 154 -23.68 -15.47 -5.99
CA TYR A 154 -23.66 -16.76 -5.34
C TYR A 154 -23.77 -17.87 -6.39
#